data_6b00807f9422d35dea09324a4df0adb2
#
_entry.id   6b00807f9422d35dea09324a4df0adb2
#
_cell.length_a   1.000
_cell.length_b   1.000
_cell.length_c   1.000
_cell.angle_alpha   90.00
_cell.angle_beta   90.00
_cell.angle_gamma   90.00
#
_symmetry.space_group_name_H-M   'P 1'
#
loop_
_entity.id
_entity.type
_entity.pdbx_description
1 polymer ?
#
loop_
_entity_poly.entity_id
_entity_poly.type
_entity_poly.pdbx_seq_one_letter_code
_entity_poly.pdbx_strand_id
1 'polypeptide(L)'
;MDLFGIMILGACTALGGGVLRDVMLGITPPTMFQDPAYAAVAALVSVVVFLPWVQKLLAGNRAYEIIMLVMDSLGLGVFTVMGIQTALRKDPGYNAFLLVAVGVLTGVGGGVLRDVLAGERPYVFVKHFYACASLFGALAIVILKNHISLSISYFIGGSLVVALRLLA
;
A
#
# COMPACT_ATOMS: atom_id res chain seq x y z
N MET A 1 -9.26 -0.73 21.74
CA MET A 1 -9.23 0.59 21.09
C MET A 1 -10.64 1.09 20.92
N ASP A 2 -10.84 2.41 21.06
CA ASP A 2 -12.11 3.05 20.75
C ASP A 2 -12.29 3.25 19.22
N LEU A 3 -13.48 3.69 18.82
CA LEU A 3 -13.80 3.92 17.41
C LEU A 3 -12.85 4.93 16.76
N PHE A 4 -12.50 6.00 17.50
CA PHE A 4 -11.62 7.04 16.98
C PHE A 4 -10.21 6.53 16.74
N GLY A 5 -9.66 5.71 17.65
CA GLY A 5 -8.35 5.08 17.48
C GLY A 5 -8.31 4.15 16.25
N ILE A 6 -9.38 3.37 16.02
CA ILE A 6 -9.51 2.51 14.84
C ILE A 6 -9.59 3.34 13.55
N MET A 7 -10.31 4.46 13.57
CA MET A 7 -10.39 5.38 12.41
C MET A 7 -9.01 5.98 12.08
N ILE A 8 -8.24 6.40 13.09
CA ILE A 8 -6.88 6.93 12.88
C ILE A 8 -5.98 5.85 12.29
N LEU A 9 -5.96 4.63 12.86
CA LEU A 9 -5.15 3.53 12.34
C LEU A 9 -5.56 3.15 10.91
N GLY A 10 -6.87 3.09 10.64
CA GLY A 10 -7.39 2.83 9.30
C GLY A 10 -6.98 3.89 8.30
N ALA A 11 -7.09 5.16 8.66
CA ALA A 11 -6.64 6.28 7.83
C ALA A 11 -5.13 6.23 7.58
N CYS A 12 -4.32 6.00 8.61
CA CYS A 12 -2.87 5.86 8.46
C CYS A 12 -2.49 4.68 7.57
N THR A 13 -3.20 3.57 7.67
CA THR A 13 -2.97 2.39 6.83
C THR A 13 -3.31 2.69 5.37
N ALA A 14 -4.48 3.27 5.12
CA ALA A 14 -4.99 3.51 3.77
C ALA A 14 -4.27 4.65 3.06
N LEU A 15 -3.89 5.71 3.77
CA LEU A 15 -3.44 6.97 3.20
C LEU A 15 -1.96 7.24 3.45
N GLY A 16 -1.37 6.63 4.48
CA GLY A 16 -0.02 6.92 4.94
C GLY A 16 1.06 6.70 3.87
N GLY A 17 0.98 5.60 3.11
CA GLY A 17 1.90 5.35 2.00
C GLY A 17 1.82 6.41 0.90
N GLY A 18 0.61 6.90 0.60
CA GLY A 18 0.37 7.99 -0.33
C GLY A 18 0.93 9.33 0.15
N VAL A 19 0.79 9.63 1.45
CA VAL A 19 1.38 10.85 2.06
C VAL A 19 2.90 10.81 1.98
N LEU A 20 3.53 9.70 2.37
CA LEU A 20 4.99 9.55 2.27
C LEU A 20 5.48 9.73 0.83
N ARG A 21 4.77 9.15 -0.14
CA ARG A 21 5.02 9.35 -1.57
C ARG A 21 4.95 10.82 -1.96
N ASP A 22 3.87 11.48 -1.60
CA ASP A 22 3.62 12.87 -2.01
C ASP A 22 4.66 13.81 -1.41
N VAL A 23 5.02 13.62 -0.15
CA VAL A 23 6.11 14.37 0.50
C VAL A 23 7.44 14.12 -0.22
N MET A 24 7.77 12.87 -0.53
CA MET A 24 9.02 12.51 -1.22
C MET A 24 9.09 13.10 -2.62
N LEU A 25 7.95 13.16 -3.32
CA LEU A 25 7.84 13.77 -4.64
C LEU A 25 7.69 15.30 -4.59
N GLY A 26 7.56 15.93 -3.42
CA GLY A 26 7.29 17.37 -3.29
C GLY A 26 5.90 17.75 -3.85
N ILE A 27 4.91 16.90 -3.68
CA ILE A 27 3.50 17.18 -3.99
C ILE A 27 2.86 17.77 -2.74
N THR A 28 2.62 19.09 -2.77
CA THR A 28 2.07 19.81 -1.62
C THR A 28 0.86 20.65 -2.04
N PRO A 29 -0.27 20.59 -1.30
CA PRO A 29 -0.56 19.64 -0.23
C PRO A 29 -0.66 18.18 -0.74
N PRO A 30 -0.43 17.14 0.11
CA PRO A 30 -0.59 15.74 -0.29
C PRO A 30 -1.98 15.46 -0.86
N THR A 31 -2.07 14.56 -1.85
CA THR A 31 -3.29 14.28 -2.64
C THR A 31 -4.50 13.94 -1.77
N MET A 32 -4.28 13.24 -0.64
CA MET A 32 -5.35 12.90 0.29
C MET A 32 -6.07 14.11 0.91
N PHE A 33 -5.38 15.25 1.02
CA PHE A 33 -5.97 16.49 1.55
C PHE A 33 -6.64 17.34 0.46
N GLN A 34 -6.37 17.02 -0.81
CA GLN A 34 -6.98 17.71 -1.94
C GLN A 34 -8.38 17.18 -2.27
N ASP A 35 -8.61 15.87 -1.98
CA ASP A 35 -9.89 15.22 -2.22
C ASP A 35 -10.39 14.53 -0.94
N PRO A 36 -11.48 15.02 -0.33
CA PRO A 36 -12.05 14.47 0.89
C PRO A 36 -12.59 13.05 0.73
N ALA A 37 -12.78 12.57 -0.51
CA ALA A 37 -13.26 11.20 -0.76
C ALA A 37 -12.32 10.14 -0.17
N TYR A 38 -11.01 10.38 -0.19
CA TYR A 38 -10.03 9.46 0.42
C TYR A 38 -10.25 9.27 1.92
N ALA A 39 -10.42 10.38 2.65
CA ALA A 39 -10.68 10.35 4.09
C ALA A 39 -12.06 9.74 4.40
N ALA A 40 -13.07 10.07 3.59
CA ALA A 40 -14.43 9.54 3.76
C ALA A 40 -14.46 8.01 3.59
N VAL A 41 -13.79 7.47 2.56
CA VAL A 41 -13.70 6.01 2.33
C VAL A 41 -12.94 5.34 3.49
N ALA A 42 -11.80 5.88 3.93
CA ALA A 42 -11.04 5.34 5.04
C ALA A 42 -11.87 5.31 6.34
N ALA A 43 -12.60 6.39 6.64
CA ALA A 43 -13.49 6.47 7.80
C ALA A 43 -14.64 5.46 7.70
N LEU A 44 -15.30 5.37 6.55
CA LEU A 44 -16.41 4.44 6.33
C LEU A 44 -15.97 2.98 6.53
N VAL A 45 -14.85 2.58 5.93
CA VAL A 45 -14.31 1.22 6.09
C VAL A 45 -13.95 0.95 7.55
N SER A 46 -13.35 1.92 8.26
CA SER A 46 -13.02 1.80 9.67
C SER A 46 -14.26 1.58 10.54
N VAL A 47 -15.35 2.30 10.28
CA VAL A 47 -16.63 2.12 10.97
C VAL A 47 -17.21 0.72 10.70
N VAL A 48 -17.18 0.26 9.45
CA VAL A 48 -17.67 -1.09 9.09
C VAL A 48 -16.88 -2.17 9.83
N VAL A 49 -15.55 -2.06 9.87
CA VAL A 49 -14.70 -3.03 10.58
C VAL A 49 -14.92 -2.98 12.10
N PHE A 50 -15.31 -1.82 12.64
CA PHE A 50 -15.62 -1.68 14.07
C PHE A 50 -16.92 -2.37 14.49
N LEU A 51 -17.86 -2.68 13.56
CA LEU A 51 -19.12 -3.32 13.90
C LEU A 51 -18.92 -4.68 14.58
N PRO A 52 -19.57 -4.93 15.74
CA PRO A 52 -19.32 -6.15 16.52
C PRO A 52 -19.60 -7.46 15.78
N TRP A 53 -20.56 -7.46 14.87
CA TRP A 53 -20.88 -8.64 14.06
C TRP A 53 -19.81 -8.91 13.00
N VAL A 54 -19.20 -7.86 12.43
CA VAL A 54 -18.04 -7.99 11.52
C VAL A 54 -16.84 -8.54 12.28
N GLN A 55 -16.56 -8.00 13.46
CA GLN A 55 -15.48 -8.50 14.32
C GLN A 55 -15.71 -9.98 14.72
N LYS A 56 -16.94 -10.38 15.06
CA LYS A 56 -17.26 -11.78 15.34
C LYS A 56 -17.12 -12.69 14.13
N LEU A 57 -17.49 -12.22 12.95
CA LEU A 57 -17.31 -12.94 11.69
C LEU A 57 -15.83 -13.14 11.35
N LEU A 58 -15.02 -12.16 11.69
CA LEU A 58 -13.57 -12.13 11.43
C LEU A 58 -12.76 -12.84 12.53
N ALA A 59 -13.27 -12.92 13.78
CA ALA A 59 -12.53 -13.46 14.90
C ALA A 59 -12.42 -14.98 14.84
N GLY A 60 -11.17 -15.48 14.89
CA GLY A 60 -10.87 -16.89 15.14
C GLY A 60 -11.05 -17.85 13.96
N ASN A 61 -11.22 -17.37 12.74
CA ASN A 61 -11.44 -18.23 11.58
C ASN A 61 -10.19 -18.24 10.69
N ARG A 62 -9.70 -19.42 10.28
CA ARG A 62 -8.59 -19.57 9.31
C ARG A 62 -8.86 -18.80 8.01
N ALA A 63 -10.14 -18.64 7.66
CA ALA A 63 -10.55 -17.79 6.54
C ALA A 63 -10.17 -16.32 6.73
N TYR A 64 -10.19 -15.81 7.95
CA TYR A 64 -9.76 -14.44 8.25
C TYR A 64 -8.29 -14.19 7.95
N GLU A 65 -7.42 -15.10 8.37
CA GLU A 65 -5.97 -14.99 8.08
C GLU A 65 -5.69 -14.98 6.57
N ILE A 66 -6.40 -15.83 5.83
CA ILE A 66 -6.27 -15.88 4.36
C ILE A 66 -6.80 -14.59 3.72
N ILE A 67 -7.96 -14.10 4.14
CA ILE A 67 -8.54 -12.85 3.62
C ILE A 67 -7.58 -11.68 3.90
N MET A 68 -7.06 -11.58 5.12
CA MET A 68 -6.11 -10.52 5.49
C MET A 68 -4.83 -10.59 4.65
N LEU A 69 -4.28 -11.81 4.45
CA LEU A 69 -3.10 -12.00 3.60
C LEU A 69 -3.36 -11.58 2.15
N VAL A 70 -4.50 -11.96 1.59
CA VAL A 70 -4.88 -11.61 0.21
C VAL A 70 -5.08 -10.10 0.07
N MET A 71 -5.83 -9.48 0.98
CA MET A 71 -6.09 -8.03 0.95
C MET A 71 -4.81 -7.21 1.13
N ASP A 72 -3.94 -7.61 2.05
CA ASP A 72 -2.62 -6.98 2.24
C ASP A 72 -1.74 -7.13 0.99
N SER A 73 -1.73 -8.32 0.38
CA SER A 73 -0.97 -8.58 -0.86
C SER A 73 -1.45 -7.75 -2.04
N LEU A 74 -2.78 -7.63 -2.20
CA LEU A 74 -3.40 -6.79 -3.23
C LEU A 74 -3.08 -5.31 -2.99
N GLY A 75 -3.23 -4.86 -1.74
CA GLY A 75 -2.90 -3.50 -1.35
C GLY A 75 -1.43 -3.15 -1.63
N LEU A 76 -0.52 -4.04 -1.27
CA LEU A 76 0.91 -3.87 -1.54
C LEU A 76 1.19 -3.73 -3.04
N GLY A 77 0.60 -4.59 -3.88
CA GLY A 77 0.75 -4.54 -5.34
C GLY A 77 0.20 -3.25 -5.94
N VAL A 78 -1.03 -2.90 -5.59
CA VAL A 78 -1.71 -1.68 -6.10
C VAL A 78 -0.94 -0.42 -5.68
N PHE A 79 -0.55 -0.30 -4.41
CA PHE A 79 0.15 0.90 -3.94
C PHE A 79 1.58 1.00 -4.50
N THR A 80 2.28 -0.11 -4.73
CA THR A 80 3.57 -0.11 -5.43
C THR A 80 3.42 0.46 -6.84
N VAL A 81 2.42 0.00 -7.58
CA VAL A 81 2.11 0.52 -8.93
C VAL A 81 1.73 1.99 -8.89
N MET A 82 0.82 2.39 -7.99
CA MET A 82 0.38 3.78 -7.85
C MET A 82 1.53 4.72 -7.47
N GLY A 83 2.48 4.25 -6.68
CA GLY A 83 3.69 5.01 -6.35
C GLY A 83 4.48 5.38 -7.61
N ILE A 84 4.80 4.39 -8.43
CA ILE A 84 5.54 4.60 -9.69
C ILE A 84 4.72 5.42 -10.68
N GLN A 85 3.43 5.14 -10.82
CA GLN A 85 2.54 5.87 -11.70
C GLN A 85 2.48 7.36 -11.37
N THR A 86 2.35 7.69 -10.07
CA THR A 86 2.33 9.09 -9.63
C THR A 86 3.65 9.79 -9.89
N ALA A 87 4.78 9.11 -9.65
CA ALA A 87 6.10 9.66 -9.94
C ALA A 87 6.25 9.96 -11.45
N LEU A 88 5.90 9.02 -12.32
CA LEU A 88 5.98 9.19 -13.77
C LEU A 88 5.01 10.25 -14.31
N ARG A 89 3.85 10.44 -13.68
CA ARG A 89 2.92 11.53 -14.04
C ARG A 89 3.47 12.90 -13.66
N LYS A 90 4.21 12.97 -12.55
CA LYS A 90 4.82 14.21 -12.10
C LYS A 90 5.99 14.61 -12.98
N ASP A 91 6.90 13.67 -13.24
CA ASP A 91 8.05 13.88 -14.12
C ASP A 91 8.49 12.54 -14.74
N PRO A 92 8.28 12.37 -16.08
CA PRO A 92 8.74 11.17 -16.79
C PRO A 92 10.26 10.98 -16.78
N GLY A 93 11.04 12.04 -16.50
CA GLY A 93 12.51 12.04 -16.47
C GLY A 93 13.12 11.48 -15.17
N TYR A 94 12.31 11.13 -14.17
CA TYR A 94 12.83 10.53 -12.94
C TYR A 94 13.62 9.25 -13.22
N ASN A 95 14.76 9.14 -12.52
CA ASN A 95 15.63 7.98 -12.64
C ASN A 95 15.00 6.71 -12.06
N ALA A 96 15.51 5.55 -12.49
CA ALA A 96 15.01 4.24 -12.09
C ALA A 96 15.02 4.04 -10.56
N PHE A 97 16.06 4.55 -9.87
CA PHE A 97 16.18 4.42 -8.43
C PHE A 97 15.05 5.14 -7.70
N LEU A 98 14.74 6.38 -8.07
CA LEU A 98 13.64 7.13 -7.46
C LEU A 98 12.29 6.46 -7.70
N LEU A 99 12.03 5.97 -8.92
CA LEU A 99 10.80 5.28 -9.25
C LEU A 99 10.61 4.03 -8.40
N VAL A 100 11.65 3.21 -8.26
CA VAL A 100 11.61 2.01 -7.41
C VAL A 100 11.42 2.39 -5.95
N ALA A 101 12.20 3.36 -5.43
CA ALA A 101 12.10 3.80 -4.04
C ALA A 101 10.70 4.32 -3.70
N VAL A 102 10.12 5.16 -4.55
CA VAL A 102 8.76 5.70 -4.38
C VAL A 102 7.71 4.60 -4.45
N GLY A 103 7.85 3.65 -5.37
CA GLY A 103 6.95 2.50 -5.47
C GLY A 103 6.95 1.66 -4.20
N VAL A 104 8.14 1.27 -3.74
CA VAL A 104 8.30 0.47 -2.50
C VAL A 104 7.79 1.25 -1.28
N LEU A 105 8.19 2.51 -1.13
CA LEU A 105 7.76 3.34 0.00
C LEU A 105 6.24 3.51 0.04
N THR A 106 5.61 3.70 -1.11
CA THR A 106 4.14 3.80 -1.19
C THR A 106 3.48 2.48 -0.81
N GLY A 107 4.02 1.35 -1.28
CA GLY A 107 3.47 0.02 -1.01
C GLY A 107 3.56 -0.36 0.47
N VAL A 108 4.73 -0.21 1.08
CA VAL A 108 4.95 -0.66 2.47
C VAL A 108 4.63 0.41 3.51
N GLY A 109 4.62 1.69 3.12
CA GLY A 109 4.59 2.82 4.05
C GLY A 109 3.35 2.88 4.94
N GLY A 110 2.17 2.61 4.38
CA GLY A 110 0.92 2.57 5.14
C GLY A 110 0.93 1.50 6.23
N GLY A 111 1.42 0.29 5.90
CA GLY A 111 1.55 -0.80 6.85
C GLY A 111 2.57 -0.51 7.95
N VAL A 112 3.71 0.08 7.60
CA VAL A 112 4.74 0.47 8.58
C VAL A 112 4.19 1.53 9.54
N LEU A 113 3.51 2.56 9.05
CA LEU A 113 2.89 3.58 9.90
C LEU A 113 1.84 2.99 10.84
N ARG A 114 0.98 2.10 10.32
CA ARG A 114 -0.02 1.39 11.15
C ARG A 114 0.65 0.63 12.28
N ASP A 115 1.64 -0.18 11.98
CA ASP A 115 2.30 -1.05 12.96
C ASP A 115 3.01 -0.23 14.03
N VAL A 116 3.73 0.84 13.65
CA VAL A 116 4.39 1.76 14.58
C VAL A 116 3.37 2.44 15.49
N LEU A 117 2.25 2.93 14.95
CA LEU A 117 1.19 3.56 15.76
C LEU A 117 0.45 2.56 16.66
N ALA A 118 0.35 1.31 16.25
CA ALA A 118 -0.20 0.23 17.07
C ALA A 118 0.75 -0.25 18.17
N GLY A 119 2.01 0.20 18.18
CA GLY A 119 3.05 -0.27 19.10
C GLY A 119 3.56 -1.68 18.78
N GLU A 120 3.33 -2.13 17.55
CA GLU A 120 3.74 -3.44 17.07
C GLU A 120 5.03 -3.36 16.24
N ARG A 121 5.71 -4.49 16.08
CA ARG A 121 6.88 -4.56 15.20
C ARG A 121 6.40 -4.53 13.74
N PRO A 122 6.88 -3.56 12.92
CA PRO A 122 6.45 -3.47 11.53
C PRO A 122 6.65 -4.78 10.78
N TYR A 123 5.65 -5.15 10.00
CA TYR A 123 5.61 -6.38 9.20
C TYR A 123 6.84 -6.53 8.28
N VAL A 124 7.37 -5.41 7.81
CA VAL A 124 8.57 -5.35 6.96
C VAL A 124 9.82 -5.98 7.61
N PHE A 125 9.87 -5.99 8.95
CA PHE A 125 10.98 -6.57 9.71
C PHE A 125 10.71 -8.01 10.21
N VAL A 126 9.45 -8.43 10.22
CA VAL A 126 9.03 -9.71 10.82
C VAL A 126 8.69 -10.75 9.77
N LYS A 127 8.06 -10.33 8.68
CA LYS A 127 7.64 -11.23 7.60
C LYS A 127 8.68 -11.24 6.48
N HIS A 128 9.13 -12.44 6.15
CA HIS A 128 10.01 -12.65 5.01
C HIS A 128 9.31 -12.22 3.72
N PHE A 129 10.08 -11.66 2.79
CA PHE A 129 9.64 -11.27 1.44
C PHE A 129 8.55 -10.19 1.35
N TYR A 130 8.25 -9.42 2.41
CA TYR A 130 7.23 -8.37 2.33
C TYR A 130 7.69 -7.20 1.46
N ALA A 131 8.74 -6.49 1.87
CA ALA A 131 9.29 -5.37 1.11
C ALA A 131 9.98 -5.85 -0.18
N CYS A 132 10.58 -7.06 -0.16
CA CYS A 132 11.21 -7.65 -1.34
C CYS A 132 10.20 -7.89 -2.46
N ALA A 133 8.97 -8.33 -2.17
CA ALA A 133 7.93 -8.49 -3.18
C ALA A 133 7.63 -7.16 -3.90
N SER A 134 7.44 -6.06 -3.13
CA SER A 134 7.27 -4.72 -3.69
C SER A 134 8.48 -4.27 -4.50
N LEU A 135 9.70 -4.54 -4.01
CA LEU A 135 10.94 -4.20 -4.71
C LEU A 135 11.04 -4.89 -6.08
N PHE A 136 10.81 -6.22 -6.12
CA PHE A 136 10.85 -6.95 -7.39
C PHE A 136 9.77 -6.50 -8.37
N GLY A 137 8.54 -6.24 -7.89
CA GLY A 137 7.49 -5.70 -8.73
C GLY A 137 7.81 -4.30 -9.27
N ALA A 138 8.35 -3.42 -8.42
CA ALA A 138 8.78 -2.08 -8.84
C ALA A 138 9.90 -2.13 -9.88
N LEU A 139 10.90 -2.99 -9.68
CA LEU A 139 11.98 -3.21 -10.64
C LEU A 139 11.44 -3.74 -11.98
N ALA A 140 10.52 -4.70 -11.94
CA ALA A 140 9.89 -5.23 -13.15
C ALA A 140 9.18 -4.10 -13.93
N ILE A 141 8.41 -3.24 -13.28
CA ILE A 141 7.75 -2.10 -13.93
C ILE A 141 8.78 -1.18 -14.60
N VAL A 142 9.84 -0.82 -13.88
CA VAL A 142 10.85 0.13 -14.36
C VAL A 142 11.65 -0.43 -15.55
N ILE A 143 11.90 -1.73 -15.56
CA ILE A 143 12.57 -2.39 -16.69
C ILE A 143 11.62 -2.47 -17.89
N LEU A 144 10.38 -2.95 -17.66
CA LEU A 144 9.42 -3.22 -18.73
C LEU A 144 8.87 -1.95 -19.38
N LYS A 145 8.78 -0.83 -18.66
CA LYS A 145 8.23 0.44 -19.18
C LYS A 145 8.91 0.94 -20.47
N ASN A 146 10.16 0.53 -20.73
CA ASN A 146 10.91 0.91 -21.90
C ASN A 146 10.74 -0.04 -23.09
N HIS A 147 10.13 -1.21 -22.87
CA HIS A 147 10.00 -2.27 -23.87
C HIS A 147 8.55 -2.54 -24.28
N ILE A 148 7.60 -2.29 -23.39
CA ILE A 148 6.17 -2.55 -23.61
C ILE A 148 5.33 -1.37 -23.13
N SER A 149 4.03 -1.40 -23.43
CA SER A 149 3.14 -0.34 -22.98
C SER A 149 3.13 -0.22 -21.45
N LEU A 150 3.04 1.01 -20.96
CA LEU A 150 3.10 1.33 -19.54
C LEU A 150 1.99 0.61 -18.75
N SER A 151 0.79 0.50 -19.31
CA SER A 151 -0.33 -0.20 -18.68
C SER A 151 -0.04 -1.69 -18.48
N ILE A 152 0.58 -2.34 -19.45
CA ILE A 152 0.96 -3.76 -19.33
C ILE A 152 2.07 -3.91 -18.29
N SER A 153 3.05 -3.00 -18.27
CA SER A 153 4.13 -2.99 -17.26
C SER A 153 3.57 -2.89 -15.84
N TYR A 154 2.58 -2.03 -15.61
CA TYR A 154 1.90 -1.90 -14.32
C TYR A 154 1.17 -3.18 -13.92
N PHE A 155 0.45 -3.79 -14.87
CA PHE A 155 -0.28 -5.03 -14.61
C PHE A 155 0.68 -6.19 -14.26
N ILE A 156 1.75 -6.36 -15.02
CA ILE A 156 2.77 -7.41 -14.78
C ILE A 156 3.45 -7.17 -13.42
N GLY A 157 3.92 -5.95 -13.16
CA GLY A 157 4.62 -5.65 -11.91
C GLY A 157 3.72 -5.78 -10.68
N GLY A 158 2.48 -5.29 -10.76
CA GLY A 158 1.51 -5.43 -9.68
C GLY A 158 1.15 -6.89 -9.41
N SER A 159 0.90 -7.67 -10.46
CA SER A 159 0.63 -9.12 -10.35
C SER A 159 1.83 -9.88 -9.77
N LEU A 160 3.05 -9.51 -10.14
CA LEU A 160 4.26 -10.10 -9.59
C LEU A 160 4.38 -9.84 -8.07
N VAL A 161 4.08 -8.62 -7.60
CA VAL A 161 4.05 -8.31 -6.17
C VAL A 161 3.09 -9.24 -5.43
N VAL A 162 1.85 -9.33 -5.95
CA VAL A 162 0.80 -10.17 -5.34
C VAL A 162 1.22 -11.64 -5.32
N ALA A 163 1.70 -12.17 -6.44
CA ALA A 163 2.13 -13.56 -6.55
C ALA A 163 3.27 -13.88 -5.58
N LEU A 164 4.32 -13.06 -5.55
CA LEU A 164 5.45 -13.25 -4.62
C LEU A 164 4.99 -13.19 -3.16
N ARG A 165 4.03 -12.32 -2.85
CA ARG A 165 3.53 -12.17 -1.48
C ARG A 165 2.64 -13.33 -1.03
N LEU A 166 1.87 -13.93 -1.94
CA LEU A 166 1.02 -15.09 -1.66
C LEU A 166 1.81 -16.41 -1.59
N LEU A 167 2.98 -16.46 -2.22
CA LEU A 167 3.86 -17.64 -2.21
C LEU A 167 4.84 -17.66 -1.02
N ALA A 168 5.01 -16.53 -0.34
CA ALA A 168 5.96 -16.38 0.78
C ALA A 168 5.31 -16.56 2.15
#